data_377eb64a3178c5941aa38382019120ab
#
_entry.id   377eb64a3178c5941aa38382019120ab
#
_cell.length_a   1.000
_cell.length_b   1.000
_cell.length_c   1.000
_cell.angle_alpha   90.00
_cell.angle_beta   90.00
_cell.angle_gamma   90.00
#
_symmetry.space_group_name_H-M   'P 1'
#
loop_
_entity.id
_entity.type
_entity.pdbx_description
1 polymer ?
#
loop_
_entity_poly.entity_id
_entity_poly.type
_entity_poly.pdbx_seq_one_letter_code
_entity_poly.pdbx_strand_id
1 'polypeptide(L)'
;MIKMENSKDSLNRKVASALKEAERTCVPIKPISKTYPELEIKDAYEVQLINVNEHVASGNKVTGKKIGLTSLAMQQFIGVDQPDYGQLFDFMEVKNGILERSRYLNPKVEGEIAFVLKKDLHGPNVTAKDVMEATDYVLASIEVVDSRIKDWKIGIVDTVADNASSAMYVIGNKKVDPNSLNLKAVSMGLYKNGEKVLSGVGADVLG
;
A
#
# COMPACT_ATOMS: atom_id res chain seq x y z
N MET A 1 -24.76 -1.04 -24.28
CA MET A 1 -23.49 -0.53 -23.68
C MET A 1 -23.74 0.38 -22.48
N ILE A 2 -24.46 1.50 -22.61
CA ILE A 2 -24.69 2.48 -21.51
C ILE A 2 -25.32 1.90 -20.22
N LYS A 3 -26.20 0.89 -20.30
CA LYS A 3 -26.80 0.27 -19.10
C LYS A 3 -25.85 -0.63 -18.29
N MET A 4 -24.84 -1.23 -18.91
CA MET A 4 -23.86 -2.07 -18.23
C MET A 4 -22.78 -1.24 -17.54
N GLU A 5 -22.33 -0.14 -18.14
CA GLU A 5 -21.41 0.82 -17.52
C GLU A 5 -21.99 1.46 -16.25
N ASN A 6 -23.26 1.89 -16.29
CA ASN A 6 -23.96 2.40 -15.11
C ASN A 6 -24.09 1.38 -13.96
N SER A 7 -24.21 0.09 -14.30
CA SER A 7 -24.29 -0.99 -13.30
C SER A 7 -22.95 -1.22 -12.59
N LYS A 8 -21.84 -1.18 -13.35
CA LYS A 8 -20.49 -1.42 -12.84
C LYS A 8 -19.99 -0.25 -11.98
N ASP A 9 -20.21 0.98 -12.40
CA ASP A 9 -19.91 2.19 -11.60
C ASP A 9 -20.70 2.19 -10.27
N SER A 10 -21.97 1.81 -10.29
CA SER A 10 -22.78 1.67 -9.08
C SER A 10 -22.23 0.60 -8.12
N LEU A 11 -21.73 -0.53 -8.65
CA LEU A 11 -21.10 -1.57 -7.85
C LEU A 11 -19.77 -1.09 -7.24
N ASN A 12 -18.92 -0.43 -8.04
CA ASN A 12 -17.65 0.11 -7.57
C ASN A 12 -17.85 1.12 -6.43
N ARG A 13 -18.84 2.02 -6.55
CA ARG A 13 -19.21 2.96 -5.49
C ARG A 13 -19.72 2.26 -4.22
N LYS A 14 -20.51 1.20 -4.37
CA LYS A 14 -20.99 0.39 -3.24
C LYS A 14 -19.83 -0.26 -2.49
N VAL A 15 -18.86 -0.83 -3.21
CA VAL A 15 -17.68 -1.46 -2.61
C VAL A 15 -16.79 -0.40 -1.95
N ALA A 16 -16.55 0.72 -2.59
CA ALA A 16 -15.78 1.84 -2.03
C ALA A 16 -16.39 2.34 -0.71
N SER A 17 -17.71 2.53 -0.68
CA SER A 17 -18.43 2.93 0.53
C SER A 17 -18.34 1.89 1.65
N ALA A 18 -18.40 0.60 1.32
CA ALA A 18 -18.26 -0.47 2.30
C ALA A 18 -16.85 -0.52 2.93
N LEU A 19 -15.80 -0.33 2.14
CA LEU A 19 -14.42 -0.25 2.63
C LEU A 19 -14.21 0.96 3.54
N LYS A 20 -14.70 2.13 3.13
CA LYS A 20 -14.65 3.37 3.94
C LYS A 20 -15.39 3.21 5.28
N GLU A 21 -16.55 2.56 5.27
CA GLU A 21 -17.29 2.30 6.49
C GLU A 21 -16.56 1.29 7.41
N ALA A 22 -15.93 0.26 6.84
CA ALA A 22 -15.12 -0.69 7.59
C ALA A 22 -13.92 -0.01 8.28
N GLU A 23 -13.23 0.91 7.58
CA GLU A 23 -12.17 1.73 8.16
C GLU A 23 -12.69 2.60 9.31
N ARG A 24 -13.79 3.32 9.09
CA ARG A 24 -14.37 4.23 10.07
C ARG A 24 -14.86 3.52 11.35
N THR A 25 -15.41 2.32 11.20
CA THR A 25 -16.04 1.57 12.31
C THR A 25 -15.15 0.52 12.93
N CYS A 26 -14.00 0.22 12.31
CA CYS A 26 -13.15 -0.93 12.64
C CYS A 26 -13.94 -2.26 12.61
N VAL A 27 -14.91 -2.38 11.70
CA VAL A 27 -15.67 -3.61 11.47
C VAL A 27 -15.37 -4.14 10.08
N PRO A 28 -14.65 -5.28 9.96
CA PRO A 28 -14.19 -5.77 8.66
C PRO A 28 -15.34 -6.29 7.80
N ILE A 29 -15.19 -6.16 6.48
CA ILE A 29 -16.13 -6.71 5.50
C ILE A 29 -15.68 -8.09 5.01
N LYS A 30 -16.59 -8.83 4.39
CA LYS A 30 -16.26 -10.09 3.69
C LYS A 30 -15.36 -9.80 2.48
N PRO A 31 -14.54 -10.77 2.03
CA PRO A 31 -13.75 -10.62 0.82
C PRO A 31 -14.59 -10.16 -0.37
N ILE A 32 -14.13 -9.09 -1.02
CA ILE A 32 -14.75 -8.48 -2.21
C ILE A 32 -14.74 -9.50 -3.34
N SER A 33 -13.60 -10.16 -3.54
CA SER A 33 -13.40 -11.20 -4.57
C SER A 33 -14.35 -12.40 -4.43
N LYS A 34 -14.86 -12.66 -3.22
CA LYS A 34 -15.86 -13.71 -2.97
C LYS A 34 -17.29 -13.21 -3.08
N THR A 35 -17.52 -11.95 -2.74
CA THR A 35 -18.84 -11.33 -2.72
C THR A 35 -19.25 -10.85 -4.12
N TYR A 36 -18.27 -10.40 -4.91
CA TYR A 36 -18.43 -9.85 -6.26
C TYR A 36 -17.37 -10.44 -7.19
N PRO A 37 -17.46 -11.73 -7.53
CA PRO A 37 -16.45 -12.44 -8.32
C PRO A 37 -16.28 -11.91 -9.76
N GLU A 38 -17.20 -11.06 -10.21
CA GLU A 38 -17.14 -10.38 -11.51
C GLU A 38 -16.21 -9.17 -11.53
N LEU A 39 -15.70 -8.71 -10.36
CA LEU A 39 -14.77 -7.59 -10.30
C LEU A 39 -13.35 -8.04 -10.66
N GLU A 40 -12.76 -7.30 -11.57
CA GLU A 40 -11.39 -7.47 -12.04
C GLU A 40 -10.44 -6.49 -11.34
N ILE A 41 -9.12 -6.68 -11.50
CA ILE A 41 -8.09 -5.78 -10.92
C ILE A 41 -8.31 -4.32 -11.33
N LYS A 42 -8.71 -4.09 -12.55
CA LYS A 42 -8.98 -2.74 -13.06
C LYS A 42 -10.16 -2.08 -12.30
N ASP A 43 -11.22 -2.85 -12.00
CA ASP A 43 -12.36 -2.37 -11.23
C ASP A 43 -11.95 -2.07 -9.79
N ALA A 44 -11.06 -2.89 -9.22
CA ALA A 44 -10.49 -2.67 -7.90
C ALA A 44 -9.71 -1.36 -7.81
N TYR A 45 -8.92 -1.01 -8.83
CA TYR A 45 -8.27 0.33 -8.90
C TYR A 45 -9.27 1.46 -9.05
N GLU A 46 -10.39 1.26 -9.75
CA GLU A 46 -11.47 2.27 -9.79
C GLU A 46 -12.12 2.45 -8.42
N VAL A 47 -12.36 1.36 -7.66
CA VAL A 47 -12.82 1.41 -6.28
C VAL A 47 -11.84 2.19 -5.38
N GLN A 48 -10.55 1.89 -5.48
CA GLN A 48 -9.49 2.61 -4.77
C GLN A 48 -9.56 4.12 -5.09
N LEU A 49 -9.63 4.48 -6.38
CA LEU A 49 -9.66 5.87 -6.83
C LEU A 49 -10.91 6.62 -6.35
N ILE A 50 -12.07 5.97 -6.18
CA ILE A 50 -13.25 6.59 -5.60
C ILE A 50 -12.92 7.09 -4.18
N ASN A 51 -12.38 6.24 -3.31
CA ASN A 51 -12.02 6.60 -1.94
C ASN A 51 -10.87 7.63 -1.90
N VAL A 52 -9.86 7.48 -2.78
CA VAL A 52 -8.77 8.46 -2.92
C VAL A 52 -9.32 9.84 -3.27
N ASN A 53 -10.22 9.95 -4.25
CA ASN A 53 -10.81 11.20 -4.67
C ASN A 53 -11.68 11.83 -3.56
N GLU A 54 -12.36 11.04 -2.76
CA GLU A 54 -13.11 11.53 -1.61
C GLU A 54 -12.18 12.11 -0.54
N HIS A 55 -11.04 11.47 -0.26
CA HIS A 55 -10.02 12.03 0.64
C HIS A 55 -9.47 13.35 0.12
N VAL A 56 -9.13 13.42 -1.17
CA VAL A 56 -8.64 14.67 -1.80
C VAL A 56 -9.71 15.75 -1.75
N ALA A 57 -10.96 15.44 -2.05
CA ALA A 57 -12.08 16.39 -1.97
C ALA A 57 -12.33 16.90 -0.53
N SER A 58 -11.95 16.08 0.48
CA SER A 58 -12.01 16.47 1.90
C SER A 58 -10.81 17.30 2.37
N GLY A 59 -9.87 17.62 1.47
CA GLY A 59 -8.71 18.47 1.73
C GLY A 59 -7.41 17.73 2.07
N ASN A 60 -7.41 16.40 2.11
CA ASN A 60 -6.20 15.60 2.31
C ASN A 60 -5.34 15.59 1.03
N LYS A 61 -4.03 15.41 1.19
CA LYS A 61 -3.08 15.42 0.07
C LYS A 61 -2.45 14.06 -0.11
N VAL A 62 -2.42 13.58 -1.34
CA VAL A 62 -1.57 12.43 -1.70
C VAL A 62 -0.11 12.90 -1.64
N THR A 63 0.68 12.29 -0.77
CA THR A 63 2.09 12.62 -0.53
C THR A 63 3.05 11.57 -1.10
N GLY A 64 2.54 10.42 -1.48
CA GLY A 64 3.35 9.34 -2.03
C GLY A 64 2.53 8.13 -2.42
N LYS A 65 3.25 7.06 -2.73
CA LYS A 65 2.68 5.74 -3.03
C LYS A 65 3.45 4.67 -2.27
N LYS A 66 2.76 3.59 -1.90
CA LYS A 66 3.39 2.34 -1.47
C LYS A 66 3.27 1.31 -2.58
N ILE A 67 4.24 0.41 -2.66
CA ILE A 67 4.20 -0.73 -3.57
C ILE A 67 4.12 -1.98 -2.71
N GLY A 68 3.06 -2.74 -2.86
CA GLY A 68 2.85 -4.00 -2.16
C GLY A 68 3.14 -5.21 -3.05
N LEU A 69 3.18 -6.40 -2.43
CA LEU A 69 3.41 -7.67 -3.12
C LEU A 69 4.74 -7.68 -3.90
N THR A 70 5.77 -7.09 -3.30
CA THR A 70 7.09 -6.93 -3.91
C THR A 70 7.99 -8.17 -3.75
N SER A 71 7.58 -9.21 -3.02
CA SER A 71 8.33 -10.46 -2.92
C SER A 71 7.62 -11.61 -3.62
N LEU A 72 8.38 -12.47 -4.30
CA LEU A 72 7.83 -13.67 -4.96
C LEU A 72 7.13 -14.58 -3.97
N ALA A 73 7.63 -14.70 -2.75
CA ALA A 73 7.02 -15.51 -1.70
C ALA A 73 5.60 -15.01 -1.35
N MET A 74 5.42 -13.69 -1.22
CA MET A 74 4.10 -13.09 -0.94
C MET A 74 3.16 -13.20 -2.14
N GLN A 75 3.67 -13.00 -3.36
CA GLN A 75 2.87 -13.18 -4.57
C GLN A 75 2.35 -14.64 -4.66
N GLN A 76 3.21 -15.61 -4.45
CA GLN A 76 2.82 -17.02 -4.43
C GLN A 76 1.83 -17.35 -3.30
N PHE A 77 2.04 -16.78 -2.12
CA PHE A 77 1.14 -16.99 -0.97
C PHE A 77 -0.27 -16.47 -1.22
N ILE A 78 -0.39 -15.30 -1.88
CA ILE A 78 -1.68 -14.67 -2.22
C ILE A 78 -2.25 -15.23 -3.54
N GLY A 79 -1.42 -15.90 -4.36
CA GLY A 79 -1.82 -16.48 -5.64
C GLY A 79 -1.89 -15.42 -6.77
N VAL A 80 -0.91 -14.51 -6.80
CA VAL A 80 -0.78 -13.45 -7.80
C VAL A 80 0.62 -13.47 -8.44
N ASP A 81 0.79 -12.75 -9.54
CA ASP A 81 2.04 -12.70 -10.32
C ASP A 81 2.54 -11.26 -10.55
N GLN A 82 1.99 -10.31 -9.82
CA GLN A 82 2.32 -8.90 -10.00
C GLN A 82 2.26 -8.15 -8.66
N PRO A 83 3.02 -7.04 -8.52
CA PRO A 83 2.87 -6.12 -7.40
C PRO A 83 1.57 -5.32 -7.51
N ASP A 84 1.16 -4.75 -6.39
CA ASP A 84 0.08 -3.75 -6.31
C ASP A 84 0.62 -2.40 -5.82
N TYR A 85 -0.23 -1.37 -5.80
CA TYR A 85 0.12 -0.10 -5.21
C TYR A 85 -1.07 0.57 -4.52
N GLY A 86 -0.76 1.37 -3.49
CA GLY A 86 -1.71 2.23 -2.80
C GLY A 86 -1.22 3.67 -2.73
N GLN A 87 -2.14 4.58 -2.45
CA GLN A 87 -1.84 6.00 -2.25
C GLN A 87 -1.53 6.25 -0.77
N LEU A 88 -0.51 7.06 -0.51
CA LEU A 88 -0.18 7.55 0.83
C LEU A 88 -0.65 9.00 0.95
N PHE A 89 -1.29 9.31 2.07
CA PHE A 89 -1.80 10.64 2.36
C PHE A 89 -0.98 11.31 3.47
N ASP A 90 -1.07 12.62 3.54
CA ASP A 90 -0.40 13.45 4.54
C ASP A 90 -0.77 13.09 5.99
N PHE A 91 -2.02 12.65 6.24
CA PHE A 91 -2.47 12.21 7.56
C PHE A 91 -1.96 10.81 7.96
N MET A 92 -1.43 10.02 7.01
CA MET A 92 -0.92 8.68 7.27
C MET A 92 0.49 8.69 7.90
N GLU A 93 1.19 9.82 7.88
CA GLU A 93 2.51 9.92 8.48
C GLU A 93 2.45 9.98 10.01
N VAL A 94 3.02 8.98 10.67
CA VAL A 94 3.12 8.91 12.14
C VAL A 94 4.38 9.63 12.60
N LYS A 95 4.26 10.88 13.04
CA LYS A 95 5.40 11.74 13.40
C LYS A 95 5.97 11.47 14.80
N ASN A 96 5.15 10.98 15.71
CA ASN A 96 5.53 10.74 17.10
C ASN A 96 5.82 9.26 17.44
N GLY A 97 5.75 8.36 16.44
CA GLY A 97 5.97 6.93 16.60
C GLY A 97 4.89 6.20 17.42
N ILE A 98 3.76 6.84 17.72
CA ILE A 98 2.69 6.27 18.55
C ILE A 98 1.45 6.03 17.67
N LEU A 99 0.94 4.80 17.73
CA LEU A 99 -0.31 4.40 17.09
C LEU A 99 -1.31 3.92 18.13
N GLU A 100 -2.52 4.42 18.05
CA GLU A 100 -3.62 3.97 18.89
C GLU A 100 -4.24 2.70 18.31
N ARG A 101 -3.93 1.54 18.91
CA ARG A 101 -4.32 0.21 18.41
C ARG A 101 -5.83 0.06 18.17
N SER A 102 -6.65 0.72 18.98
CA SER A 102 -8.13 0.66 18.89
C SER A 102 -8.70 1.24 17.59
N ARG A 103 -7.91 2.01 16.85
CA ARG A 103 -8.31 2.64 15.58
C ARG A 103 -8.07 1.74 14.36
N TYR A 104 -7.58 0.52 14.55
CA TYR A 104 -7.23 -0.42 13.48
C TYR A 104 -7.85 -1.78 13.72
N LEU A 105 -8.14 -2.50 12.63
CA LEU A 105 -8.76 -3.83 12.67
C LEU A 105 -7.75 -4.89 13.15
N ASN A 106 -6.76 -5.16 12.33
CA ASN A 106 -5.71 -6.15 12.61
C ASN A 106 -4.37 -5.72 11.98
N PRO A 107 -3.77 -4.61 12.47
CA PRO A 107 -2.59 -4.01 11.86
C PRO A 107 -1.38 -4.91 11.98
N LYS A 108 -0.56 -4.88 10.93
CA LYS A 108 0.78 -5.47 10.87
C LYS A 108 1.79 -4.38 10.54
N VAL A 109 3.06 -4.65 10.73
CA VAL A 109 4.15 -3.74 10.41
C VAL A 109 5.12 -4.40 9.44
N GLU A 110 5.58 -3.63 8.47
CA GLU A 110 6.54 -4.05 7.46
C GLU A 110 7.71 -3.06 7.45
N GLY A 111 8.93 -3.59 7.37
CA GLY A 111 10.11 -2.76 7.23
C GLY A 111 10.33 -2.47 5.74
N GLU A 112 10.63 -1.21 5.43
CA GLU A 112 10.65 -0.70 4.07
C GLU A 112 11.86 0.23 3.82
N ILE A 113 12.13 0.49 2.54
CA ILE A 113 12.98 1.59 2.09
C ILE A 113 12.08 2.63 1.41
N ALA A 114 12.02 3.82 1.98
CA ALA A 114 11.34 4.93 1.35
C ALA A 114 12.29 5.69 0.43
N PHE A 115 11.82 5.96 -0.80
CA PHE A 115 12.48 6.79 -1.79
C PHE A 115 11.84 8.18 -1.78
N VAL A 116 12.61 9.21 -1.45
CA VAL A 116 12.14 10.59 -1.50
C VAL A 116 12.56 11.20 -2.83
N LEU A 117 11.56 11.58 -3.61
CA LEU A 117 11.78 12.08 -4.97
C LEU A 117 12.01 13.60 -4.95
N LYS A 118 12.96 14.07 -5.77
CA LYS A 118 13.26 15.50 -6.03
C LYS A 118 12.62 16.01 -7.33
N LYS A 119 12.05 15.11 -8.13
CA LYS A 119 11.29 15.43 -9.34
C LYS A 119 10.22 14.38 -9.60
N ASP A 120 9.16 14.76 -10.29
CA ASP A 120 8.09 13.86 -10.68
C ASP A 120 8.56 12.80 -11.67
N LEU A 121 7.93 11.63 -11.59
CA LEU A 121 8.07 10.54 -12.55
C LEU A 121 6.78 10.40 -13.34
N HIS A 122 6.89 10.40 -14.66
CA HIS A 122 5.77 10.27 -15.57
C HIS A 122 5.98 9.07 -16.49
N GLY A 123 5.03 8.12 -16.47
CA GLY A 123 4.98 7.00 -17.42
C GLY A 123 4.54 7.44 -18.83
N PRO A 124 4.53 6.52 -19.79
CA PRO A 124 4.98 5.13 -19.71
C PRO A 124 6.51 4.98 -19.82
N ASN A 125 7.02 3.74 -19.63
CA ASN A 125 8.42 3.37 -19.84
C ASN A 125 9.44 3.98 -18.85
N VAL A 126 9.01 4.25 -17.61
CA VAL A 126 9.93 4.65 -16.52
C VAL A 126 10.88 3.49 -16.22
N THR A 127 12.18 3.77 -16.22
CA THR A 127 13.23 2.79 -15.95
C THR A 127 13.78 2.92 -14.52
N ALA A 128 14.50 1.91 -14.05
CA ALA A 128 15.23 2.01 -12.77
C ALA A 128 16.20 3.20 -12.73
N LYS A 129 16.81 3.54 -13.87
CA LYS A 129 17.68 4.72 -14.00
C LYS A 129 16.90 6.01 -13.77
N ASP A 130 15.72 6.15 -14.36
CA ASP A 130 14.86 7.33 -14.18
C ASP A 130 14.43 7.48 -12.71
N VAL A 131 14.11 6.38 -12.03
CA VAL A 131 13.80 6.39 -10.61
C VAL A 131 15.00 6.83 -9.78
N MET A 132 16.19 6.29 -10.03
CA MET A 132 17.41 6.69 -9.33
C MET A 132 17.73 8.18 -9.55
N GLU A 133 17.61 8.69 -10.77
CA GLU A 133 17.82 10.10 -11.08
C GLU A 133 16.77 11.03 -10.45
N ALA A 134 15.54 10.54 -10.31
CA ALA A 134 14.46 11.27 -9.66
C ALA A 134 14.57 11.27 -8.14
N THR A 135 15.30 10.32 -7.55
CA THR A 135 15.45 10.18 -6.10
C THR A 135 16.44 11.20 -5.56
N ASP A 136 16.05 11.90 -4.49
CA ASP A 136 16.93 12.78 -3.73
C ASP A 136 17.73 11.97 -2.71
N TYR A 137 17.04 11.20 -1.87
CA TYR A 137 17.62 10.30 -0.88
C TYR A 137 16.68 9.14 -0.58
N VAL A 138 17.23 8.11 0.04
CA VAL A 138 16.47 7.01 0.62
C VAL A 138 16.62 7.00 2.14
N LEU A 139 15.68 6.35 2.83
CA LEU A 139 15.74 6.15 4.26
C LEU A 139 14.94 4.91 4.66
N ALA A 140 15.23 4.40 5.87
CA ALA A 140 14.44 3.33 6.43
C ALA A 140 13.04 3.86 6.79
N SER A 141 12.03 3.05 6.56
CA SER A 141 10.64 3.32 6.93
C SER A 141 9.98 2.08 7.48
N ILE A 142 8.87 2.28 8.14
CA ILE A 142 7.95 1.22 8.56
C ILE A 142 6.61 1.53 7.93
N GLU A 143 6.06 0.59 7.18
CA GLU A 143 4.66 0.63 6.81
C GLU A 143 3.82 -0.06 7.88
N VAL A 144 2.67 0.51 8.19
CA VAL A 144 1.61 -0.14 8.95
C VAL A 144 0.51 -0.48 7.96
N VAL A 145 0.34 -1.76 7.73
CA VAL A 145 -0.73 -2.29 6.88
C VAL A 145 -1.89 -2.74 7.76
N ASP A 146 -3.11 -2.45 7.33
CA ASP A 146 -4.34 -2.89 8.00
C ASP A 146 -5.42 -3.17 6.96
N SER A 147 -5.89 -4.40 6.87
CA SER A 147 -6.89 -4.76 5.88
C SER A 147 -8.30 -4.56 6.43
N ARG A 148 -9.14 -3.88 5.66
CA ARG A 148 -10.59 -3.78 5.92
C ARG A 148 -11.33 -5.07 5.58
N ILE A 149 -10.60 -6.09 5.07
CA ILE A 149 -11.14 -7.41 4.75
C ILE A 149 -10.94 -8.36 5.94
N LYS A 150 -12.02 -9.08 6.28
CA LYS A 150 -12.05 -9.99 7.42
C LYS A 150 -10.96 -11.06 7.36
N ASP A 151 -10.24 -11.23 8.48
CA ASP A 151 -9.24 -12.27 8.72
C ASP A 151 -8.08 -12.25 7.72
N TRP A 152 -7.80 -11.11 7.06
CA TRP A 152 -6.79 -11.02 6.01
C TRP A 152 -6.97 -12.04 4.87
N LYS A 153 -8.23 -12.43 4.60
CA LYS A 153 -8.55 -13.36 3.49
C LYS A 153 -8.62 -12.60 2.16
N ILE A 154 -7.49 -12.05 1.77
CA ILE A 154 -7.35 -11.17 0.60
C ILE A 154 -6.84 -11.92 -0.62
N GLY A 155 -7.35 -11.54 -1.80
CA GLY A 155 -6.72 -11.74 -3.09
C GLY A 155 -6.36 -10.38 -3.70
N ILE A 156 -5.85 -10.36 -4.94
CA ILE A 156 -5.39 -9.11 -5.60
C ILE A 156 -6.51 -8.06 -5.71
N VAL A 157 -7.73 -8.45 -6.01
CA VAL A 157 -8.88 -7.54 -6.10
C VAL A 157 -9.19 -6.91 -4.74
N ASP A 158 -9.08 -7.71 -3.67
CA ASP A 158 -9.34 -7.24 -2.31
C ASP A 158 -8.33 -6.19 -1.87
N THR A 159 -7.02 -6.51 -2.01
CA THR A 159 -5.96 -5.60 -1.56
C THR A 159 -5.92 -4.32 -2.39
N VAL A 160 -6.03 -4.41 -3.71
CA VAL A 160 -6.05 -3.22 -4.58
C VAL A 160 -7.22 -2.29 -4.26
N ALA A 161 -8.44 -2.84 -4.14
CA ALA A 161 -9.63 -2.04 -3.80
C ALA A 161 -9.49 -1.35 -2.43
N ASP A 162 -8.80 -2.01 -1.50
CA ASP A 162 -8.53 -1.60 -0.13
C ASP A 162 -7.25 -0.75 0.00
N ASN A 163 -6.90 0.02 -1.04
CA ASN A 163 -5.71 0.86 -1.12
C ASN A 163 -4.41 0.10 -0.82
N ALA A 164 -4.26 -1.11 -1.35
CA ALA A 164 -3.17 -2.05 -1.07
C ALA A 164 -2.98 -2.30 0.43
N SER A 165 -4.08 -2.38 1.17
CA SER A 165 -4.17 -2.52 2.63
C SER A 165 -3.35 -1.48 3.43
N SER A 166 -3.06 -0.33 2.83
CA SER A 166 -2.30 0.74 3.47
C SER A 166 -3.08 1.37 4.62
N ALA A 167 -2.40 1.69 5.72
CA ALA A 167 -2.99 2.40 6.85
C ALA A 167 -2.15 3.59 7.28
N MET A 168 -0.91 3.39 7.73
CA MET A 168 -0.03 4.45 8.21
C MET A 168 1.42 4.14 7.81
N TYR A 169 2.31 5.12 7.96
CA TYR A 169 3.75 4.90 7.79
C TYR A 169 4.58 5.77 8.73
N VAL A 170 5.77 5.29 9.04
CA VAL A 170 6.79 6.01 9.81
C VAL A 170 8.02 6.18 8.95
N ILE A 171 8.52 7.40 8.85
CA ILE A 171 9.73 7.74 8.10
C ILE A 171 10.89 7.90 9.07
N GLY A 172 12.00 7.21 8.81
CA GLY A 172 13.25 7.38 9.54
C GLY A 172 13.89 8.76 9.28
N ASN A 173 14.86 9.13 10.08
CA ASN A 173 15.50 10.46 10.00
C ASN A 173 16.87 10.46 9.28
N LYS A 174 17.46 9.27 9.01
CA LYS A 174 18.76 9.14 8.37
C LYS A 174 18.63 9.10 6.86
N LYS A 175 18.89 10.24 6.22
CA LYS A 175 18.95 10.36 4.76
C LYS A 175 20.24 9.71 4.23
N VAL A 176 20.12 8.93 3.16
CA VAL A 176 21.25 8.26 2.51
C VAL A 176 21.16 8.46 1.00
N ASP A 177 22.26 8.80 0.36
CA ASP A 177 22.34 8.85 -1.11
C ASP A 177 22.14 7.44 -1.68
N PRO A 178 21.12 7.21 -2.51
CA PRO A 178 20.87 5.89 -3.08
C PRO A 178 22.05 5.35 -3.91
N ASN A 179 22.86 6.24 -4.52
CA ASN A 179 24.04 5.85 -5.29
C ASN A 179 25.19 5.35 -4.41
N SER A 180 25.16 5.62 -3.11
CA SER A 180 26.16 5.12 -2.16
C SER A 180 25.83 3.71 -1.64
N LEU A 181 24.69 3.14 -2.02
CA LEU A 181 24.20 1.85 -1.56
C LEU A 181 24.11 0.82 -2.69
N ASN A 182 24.44 -0.42 -2.36
CA ASN A 182 23.95 -1.54 -3.15
C ASN A 182 22.58 -1.96 -2.58
N LEU A 183 21.49 -1.43 -3.14
CA LEU A 183 20.14 -1.65 -2.64
C LEU A 183 19.76 -3.13 -2.55
N LYS A 184 20.24 -3.98 -3.47
CA LYS A 184 20.02 -5.43 -3.41
C LYS A 184 20.70 -6.10 -2.20
N ALA A 185 21.81 -5.54 -1.74
CA ALA A 185 22.59 -6.08 -0.62
C ALA A 185 22.24 -5.43 0.73
N VAL A 186 21.41 -4.40 0.76
CA VAL A 186 20.96 -3.80 2.02
C VAL A 186 20.24 -4.86 2.85
N SER A 187 20.71 -5.05 4.08
CA SER A 187 20.07 -5.94 5.04
C SER A 187 19.23 -5.17 6.04
N MET A 188 18.12 -5.74 6.45
CA MET A 188 17.20 -5.18 7.42
C MET A 188 16.92 -6.17 8.56
N GLY A 189 16.79 -5.67 9.77
CA GLY A 189 16.28 -6.41 10.92
C GLY A 189 15.10 -5.67 11.53
N LEU A 190 13.99 -6.39 11.75
CA LEU A 190 12.86 -5.89 12.51
C LEU A 190 12.96 -6.39 13.96
N TYR A 191 12.85 -5.48 14.90
CA TYR A 191 12.97 -5.79 16.34
C TYR A 191 11.66 -5.43 17.05
N LYS A 192 11.25 -6.30 17.99
CA LYS A 192 10.12 -6.06 18.88
C LYS A 192 10.59 -6.20 20.31
N ASN A 193 10.45 -5.14 21.10
CA ASN A 193 10.90 -5.12 22.53
C ASN A 193 12.38 -5.52 22.72
N GLY A 194 13.24 -5.13 21.76
CA GLY A 194 14.67 -5.45 21.79
C GLY A 194 15.06 -6.81 21.19
N GLU A 195 14.11 -7.67 20.88
CA GLU A 195 14.34 -8.97 20.23
C GLU A 195 14.14 -8.89 18.72
N LYS A 196 15.08 -9.47 17.96
CA LYS A 196 14.97 -9.54 16.50
C LYS A 196 13.91 -10.56 16.12
N VAL A 197 12.83 -10.10 15.47
CA VAL A 197 11.70 -10.93 15.08
C VAL A 197 11.71 -11.32 13.59
N LEU A 198 12.24 -10.46 12.72
CA LEU A 198 12.34 -10.71 11.27
C LEU A 198 13.64 -10.11 10.72
N SER A 199 14.03 -10.58 9.56
CA SER A 199 15.09 -9.98 8.75
C SER A 199 14.81 -10.23 7.28
N GLY A 200 15.34 -9.35 6.43
CA GLY A 200 15.29 -9.43 4.98
C GLY A 200 16.48 -8.74 4.33
N VAL A 201 16.59 -8.90 3.05
CA VAL A 201 17.58 -8.21 2.22
C VAL A 201 16.89 -7.57 1.01
N GLY A 202 17.49 -6.53 0.45
CA GLY A 202 16.90 -5.83 -0.70
C GLY A 202 16.64 -6.72 -1.91
N ALA A 203 17.39 -7.79 -2.08
CA ALA A 203 17.18 -8.78 -3.14
C ALA A 203 15.87 -9.59 -2.99
N ASP A 204 15.23 -9.58 -1.82
CA ASP A 204 13.91 -10.19 -1.63
C ASP A 204 12.80 -9.44 -2.38
N VAL A 205 13.08 -8.20 -2.81
CA VAL A 205 12.18 -7.36 -3.62
C VAL A 205 12.38 -7.67 -5.10
N LEU A 206 11.59 -8.63 -5.62
CA LEU A 206 11.52 -9.03 -7.04
C LEU A 206 12.89 -9.27 -7.72
N GLY A 207 13.84 -9.74 -6.98
CA GLY A 207 15.11 -10.19 -7.49
C GLY A 207 16.26 -9.33 -7.48
#